data_4b0194d68ed292d0d2dbfeccce6d8c96
#
_entry.id   4b0194d68ed292d0d2dbfeccce6d8c96
#
_cell.length_a   1.000
_cell.length_b   1.000
_cell.length_c   1.000
_cell.angle_alpha   90.00
_cell.angle_beta   90.00
_cell.angle_gamma   90.00
#
_symmetry.space_group_name_H-M   'P 1'
#
loop_
_entity.id
_entity.type
_entity.pdbx_description
1 polymer ?
#
loop_
_entity_poly.entity_id
_entity_poly.type
_entity_poly.pdbx_seq_one_letter_code
_entity_poly.pdbx_strand_id
1 'polypeptide(L)'
;MSKRLDKIEFDNIPHLISFDNGVYNLQTKQFEPKNKNYYITMTTGYDYIEDQDQEGINTITELFDKVFPIEDERKLYGCLMMRSFFGKNLDKFIIANGGGGNGKSVIHNLNKKCQGGYAYVLPSVVLSKGIKDGPNPEIAGGNKKRFICCEEPEEKLGLCNSTIKNLTGGREGVRARMCNSNNTEYVNHCSLFINCNEKPKLQGTITNADARRILDIPFRSTFTDNIDLVDHEKYIFKAEKIYIDDEDFIMSLRIPYFKYLVKNYLDVVNGEGFDVAQAIPDSIKKRTLQYLTDCDFITNWFMETYEKTEDGKGLVQLKDVYAFKCLLI
;
A
#
# COMPACT_ATOMS: atom_id res chain seq x y z
N MET A 1 7.79 -17.77 -44.24
CA MET A 1 7.16 -16.79 -43.33
C MET A 1 6.92 -17.48 -41.98
N SER A 2 7.79 -17.23 -41.01
CA SER A 2 7.62 -17.73 -39.66
C SER A 2 6.50 -16.91 -39.00
N LYS A 3 5.35 -17.51 -38.70
CA LYS A 3 4.34 -16.91 -37.82
C LYS A 3 5.02 -16.72 -36.44
N ARG A 4 5.26 -15.48 -36.05
CA ARG A 4 5.53 -15.17 -34.63
C ARG A 4 4.33 -15.71 -33.86
N LEU A 5 4.56 -16.74 -33.05
CA LEU A 5 3.62 -17.13 -32.03
C LEU A 5 3.55 -15.93 -31.07
N ASP A 6 2.39 -15.30 -30.97
CA ASP A 6 2.16 -14.25 -30.00
C ASP A 6 2.49 -14.83 -28.61
N LYS A 7 3.37 -14.15 -27.89
CA LYS A 7 3.84 -14.62 -26.59
C LYS A 7 2.66 -14.56 -25.65
N ILE A 8 2.17 -15.73 -25.20
CA ILE A 8 1.10 -15.81 -24.19
C ILE A 8 1.61 -15.19 -22.91
N GLU A 9 0.91 -14.18 -22.43
CA GLU A 9 1.17 -13.56 -21.15
C GLU A 9 0.20 -14.10 -20.09
N PHE A 10 0.75 -14.78 -19.09
CA PHE A 10 -0.03 -15.28 -17.96
C PHE A 10 -0.30 -14.17 -16.93
N ASP A 11 -1.42 -14.29 -16.22
CA ASP A 11 -1.82 -13.39 -15.12
C ASP A 11 -1.83 -11.90 -15.51
N ASN A 12 -2.27 -11.60 -16.74
CA ASN A 12 -2.27 -10.25 -17.30
C ASN A 12 -3.66 -9.64 -17.48
N ILE A 13 -4.68 -10.17 -16.81
CA ILE A 13 -6.04 -9.62 -16.83
C ILE A 13 -6.34 -8.95 -15.49
N PRO A 14 -6.17 -7.61 -15.40
CA PRO A 14 -6.13 -6.91 -14.12
C PRO A 14 -7.46 -6.90 -13.34
N HIS A 15 -8.59 -7.04 -14.03
CA HIS A 15 -9.92 -6.98 -13.41
C HIS A 15 -10.49 -8.36 -13.01
N LEU A 16 -9.76 -9.44 -13.26
CA LEU A 16 -10.18 -10.79 -12.88
C LEU A 16 -9.47 -11.25 -11.61
N ILE A 17 -10.23 -11.76 -10.64
CA ILE A 17 -9.74 -12.44 -9.43
C ILE A 17 -10.13 -13.90 -9.51
N SER A 18 -9.14 -14.79 -9.53
CA SER A 18 -9.39 -16.24 -9.54
C SER A 18 -9.49 -16.78 -8.12
N PHE A 19 -10.60 -17.41 -7.83
CA PHE A 19 -10.84 -18.29 -6.69
C PHE A 19 -10.63 -19.75 -7.12
N ASP A 20 -10.62 -20.69 -6.19
CA ASP A 20 -10.40 -22.09 -6.54
C ASP A 20 -11.57 -22.69 -7.34
N ASN A 21 -12.78 -22.20 -7.15
CA ASN A 21 -13.98 -22.64 -7.85
C ASN A 21 -14.41 -21.77 -9.05
N GLY A 22 -13.75 -20.64 -9.32
CA GLY A 22 -14.15 -19.74 -10.42
C GLY A 22 -13.35 -18.44 -10.47
N VAL A 23 -13.90 -17.46 -11.17
CA VAL A 23 -13.28 -16.15 -11.36
C VAL A 23 -14.30 -15.05 -11.07
N TYR A 24 -13.96 -14.10 -10.23
CA TYR A 24 -14.76 -12.90 -10.02
C TYR A 24 -14.28 -11.77 -10.94
N ASN A 25 -15.19 -11.26 -11.76
CA ASN A 25 -14.93 -10.15 -12.68
C ASN A 25 -15.30 -8.82 -12.00
N LEU A 26 -14.28 -8.03 -11.66
CA LEU A 26 -14.47 -6.74 -10.98
C LEU A 26 -15.15 -5.68 -11.86
N GLN A 27 -15.17 -5.83 -13.18
CA GLN A 27 -15.84 -4.89 -14.08
C GLN A 27 -17.34 -5.20 -14.17
N THR A 28 -17.70 -6.47 -14.34
CA THR A 28 -19.09 -6.89 -14.46
C THR A 28 -19.76 -7.18 -13.11
N LYS A 29 -18.98 -7.32 -12.05
CA LYS A 29 -19.40 -7.73 -10.69
C LYS A 29 -20.02 -9.13 -10.65
N GLN A 30 -19.59 -9.99 -11.54
CA GLN A 30 -20.13 -11.35 -11.66
C GLN A 30 -19.06 -12.38 -11.34
N PHE A 31 -19.50 -13.47 -10.73
CA PHE A 31 -18.69 -14.66 -10.56
C PHE A 31 -18.94 -15.60 -11.73
N GLU A 32 -17.89 -16.07 -12.36
CA GLU A 32 -17.90 -16.83 -13.59
C GLU A 32 -17.11 -18.13 -13.45
N PRO A 33 -17.44 -19.19 -14.20
CA PRO A 33 -16.60 -20.39 -14.27
C PRO A 33 -15.18 -20.06 -14.78
N LYS A 34 -14.20 -20.85 -14.36
CA LYS A 34 -12.82 -20.74 -14.88
C LYS A 34 -12.79 -20.93 -16.40
N ASN A 35 -12.06 -20.05 -17.07
CA ASN A 35 -11.82 -20.13 -18.51
C ASN A 35 -10.32 -20.23 -18.79
N LYS A 36 -9.90 -21.30 -19.48
CA LYS A 36 -8.49 -21.52 -19.85
C LYS A 36 -7.88 -20.39 -20.66
N ASN A 37 -8.70 -19.65 -21.41
CA ASN A 37 -8.26 -18.53 -22.24
C ASN A 37 -7.91 -17.27 -21.42
N TYR A 38 -8.19 -17.26 -20.11
CA TYR A 38 -7.75 -16.18 -19.22
C TYR A 38 -6.27 -16.30 -18.84
N TYR A 39 -5.67 -17.47 -19.06
CA TYR A 39 -4.26 -17.72 -18.73
C TYR A 39 -3.88 -17.29 -17.30
N ILE A 40 -4.79 -17.51 -16.35
CA ILE A 40 -4.57 -17.18 -14.94
C ILE A 40 -3.97 -18.39 -14.24
N THR A 41 -2.82 -18.19 -13.57
CA THR A 41 -2.11 -19.22 -12.80
C THR A 41 -2.19 -19.00 -11.29
N MET A 42 -2.49 -17.77 -10.86
CA MET A 42 -2.64 -17.41 -9.46
C MET A 42 -4.10 -17.54 -9.02
N THR A 43 -4.31 -17.96 -7.77
CA THR A 43 -5.63 -17.97 -7.13
C THR A 43 -5.56 -17.40 -5.72
N THR A 44 -6.71 -17.10 -5.16
CA THR A 44 -6.84 -16.75 -3.74
C THR A 44 -6.56 -17.92 -2.81
N GLY A 45 -6.62 -19.19 -3.33
CA GLY A 45 -6.41 -20.42 -2.58
C GLY A 45 -7.62 -20.87 -1.76
N TYR A 46 -8.82 -20.39 -2.12
CA TYR A 46 -10.08 -20.82 -1.52
C TYR A 46 -11.26 -20.55 -2.47
N ASP A 47 -12.41 -21.17 -2.18
CA ASP A 47 -13.63 -21.03 -2.96
C ASP A 47 -14.36 -19.72 -2.67
N TYR A 48 -14.91 -19.11 -3.72
CA TYR A 48 -15.86 -18.01 -3.59
C TYR A 48 -17.24 -18.58 -3.22
N ILE A 49 -17.88 -17.96 -2.22
CA ILE A 49 -19.22 -18.32 -1.75
C ILE A 49 -20.17 -17.19 -2.10
N GLU A 50 -21.20 -17.46 -2.90
CA GLU A 50 -22.16 -16.44 -3.33
C GLU A 50 -23.10 -16.01 -2.21
N ASP A 51 -23.45 -16.90 -1.29
CA ASP A 51 -24.34 -16.61 -0.17
C ASP A 51 -23.88 -15.42 0.65
N GLN A 52 -24.83 -14.56 1.04
CA GLN A 52 -24.51 -13.39 1.83
C GLN A 52 -24.32 -13.78 3.31
N ASP A 53 -23.09 -13.74 3.75
CA ASP A 53 -22.77 -13.75 5.18
C ASP A 53 -22.91 -12.31 5.74
N GLN A 54 -24.14 -11.96 6.11
CA GLN A 54 -24.43 -10.63 6.62
C GLN A 54 -23.77 -10.39 7.99
N GLU A 55 -23.59 -11.39 8.81
CA GLU A 55 -22.93 -11.29 10.11
C GLU A 55 -21.45 -10.98 9.93
N GLY A 56 -20.77 -11.73 9.06
CA GLY A 56 -19.38 -11.44 8.73
C GLY A 56 -19.19 -10.07 8.09
N ILE A 57 -20.10 -9.63 7.21
CA ILE A 57 -20.05 -8.28 6.63
C ILE A 57 -20.22 -7.20 7.71
N ASN A 58 -21.12 -7.40 8.68
CA ASN A 58 -21.30 -6.47 9.79
C ASN A 58 -20.04 -6.41 10.67
N THR A 59 -19.42 -7.57 10.96
CA THR A 59 -18.16 -7.66 11.69
C THR A 59 -17.04 -6.84 11.00
N ILE A 60 -16.93 -6.95 9.68
CA ILE A 60 -15.97 -6.15 8.91
C ILE A 60 -16.31 -4.66 8.95
N THR A 61 -17.60 -4.31 8.86
CA THR A 61 -18.05 -2.92 8.94
C THR A 61 -17.65 -2.29 10.27
N GLU A 62 -17.94 -2.97 11.39
CA GLU A 62 -17.54 -2.51 12.71
C GLU A 62 -16.02 -2.38 12.86
N LEU A 63 -15.27 -3.35 12.33
CA LEU A 63 -13.82 -3.29 12.35
C LEU A 63 -13.31 -2.04 11.62
N PHE A 64 -13.83 -1.75 10.42
CA PHE A 64 -13.44 -0.56 9.66
C PHE A 64 -13.84 0.73 10.35
N ASP A 65 -15.03 0.78 10.94
CA ASP A 65 -15.53 1.95 11.68
C ASP A 65 -14.66 2.24 12.91
N LYS A 66 -14.26 1.20 13.64
CA LYS A 66 -13.37 1.32 14.80
C LYS A 66 -11.93 1.69 14.39
N VAL A 67 -11.38 1.07 13.35
CA VAL A 67 -9.99 1.32 12.90
C VAL A 67 -9.87 2.69 12.22
N PHE A 68 -10.87 3.10 11.46
CA PHE A 68 -10.91 4.38 10.74
C PHE A 68 -12.13 5.20 11.16
N PRO A 69 -12.10 5.87 12.32
CA PRO A 69 -13.25 6.60 12.84
C PRO A 69 -13.62 7.83 11.99
N ILE A 70 -12.66 8.36 11.21
CA ILE A 70 -12.91 9.50 10.32
C ILE A 70 -13.38 8.99 8.96
N GLU A 71 -14.59 9.34 8.58
CA GLU A 71 -15.29 8.79 7.40
C GLU A 71 -14.49 8.97 6.09
N ASP A 72 -13.94 10.16 5.85
CA ASP A 72 -13.19 10.42 4.61
C ASP A 72 -11.88 9.61 4.55
N GLU A 73 -11.20 9.42 5.69
CA GLU A 73 -10.01 8.59 5.79
C GLU A 73 -10.38 7.11 5.60
N ARG A 74 -11.50 6.67 6.16
CA ARG A 74 -12.06 5.33 5.97
C ARG A 74 -12.42 5.06 4.50
N LYS A 75 -13.09 6.00 3.84
CA LYS A 75 -13.41 5.91 2.40
C LYS A 75 -12.14 5.80 1.56
N LEU A 76 -11.17 6.66 1.80
CA LEU A 76 -9.88 6.58 1.08
C LEU A 76 -9.24 5.21 1.27
N TYR A 77 -9.13 4.75 2.53
CA TYR A 77 -8.45 3.47 2.80
C TYR A 77 -9.21 2.28 2.21
N GLY A 78 -10.53 2.26 2.28
CA GLY A 78 -11.37 1.26 1.64
C GLY A 78 -11.19 1.24 0.11
N CYS A 79 -11.11 2.40 -0.53
CA CYS A 79 -10.78 2.51 -1.96
C CYS A 79 -9.39 1.96 -2.27
N LEU A 80 -8.37 2.25 -1.44
CA LEU A 80 -7.02 1.72 -1.61
C LEU A 80 -6.99 0.19 -1.46
N MET A 81 -7.71 -0.36 -0.47
CA MET A 81 -7.85 -1.81 -0.28
C MET A 81 -8.57 -2.44 -1.48
N MET A 82 -9.70 -1.90 -1.93
CA MET A 82 -10.40 -2.40 -3.12
C MET A 82 -9.51 -2.31 -4.37
N ARG A 83 -8.80 -1.22 -4.53
CA ARG A 83 -7.86 -1.00 -5.65
C ARG A 83 -6.73 -2.03 -5.66
N SER A 84 -6.32 -2.52 -4.48
CA SER A 84 -5.30 -3.57 -4.37
C SER A 84 -5.73 -4.92 -4.95
N PHE A 85 -7.01 -5.14 -5.25
CA PHE A 85 -7.49 -6.33 -5.97
C PHE A 85 -7.33 -6.24 -7.48
N PHE A 86 -7.12 -5.04 -8.02
CA PHE A 86 -6.85 -4.89 -9.45
C PHE A 86 -5.36 -5.13 -9.75
N GLY A 87 -5.08 -5.92 -10.77
CA GLY A 87 -3.73 -6.11 -11.29
C GLY A 87 -3.23 -4.91 -12.08
N LYS A 88 -3.30 -3.72 -11.48
CA LYS A 88 -2.88 -2.46 -12.09
C LYS A 88 -2.21 -1.59 -11.05
N ASN A 89 -1.00 -1.15 -11.34
CA ASN A 89 -0.22 -0.32 -10.44
C ASN A 89 -0.98 0.96 -10.04
N LEU A 90 -0.88 1.31 -8.76
CA LEU A 90 -1.52 2.49 -8.18
C LEU A 90 -0.68 3.76 -8.32
N ASP A 91 0.61 3.66 -8.67
CA ASP A 91 1.60 4.76 -8.65
C ASP A 91 1.66 5.46 -7.27
N LYS A 92 1.40 4.72 -6.19
CA LYS A 92 1.41 5.20 -4.81
C LYS A 92 2.19 4.27 -3.90
N PHE A 93 2.86 4.88 -2.94
CA PHE A 93 3.49 4.23 -1.80
C PHE A 93 2.72 4.64 -0.54
N ILE A 94 2.05 3.70 0.09
CA ILE A 94 1.15 3.95 1.20
C ILE A 94 1.88 3.63 2.51
N ILE A 95 2.05 4.65 3.34
CA ILE A 95 2.61 4.54 4.69
C ILE A 95 1.44 4.46 5.66
N ALA A 96 1.17 3.25 6.17
CA ALA A 96 0.20 3.02 7.23
C ALA A 96 0.89 3.23 8.58
N ASN A 97 0.67 4.40 9.18
CA ASN A 97 1.38 4.85 10.38
C ASN A 97 0.48 4.99 11.59
N GLY A 98 0.97 4.62 12.75
CA GLY A 98 0.31 4.80 14.05
C GLY A 98 1.00 3.98 15.13
N GLY A 99 0.84 4.33 16.38
CA GLY A 99 1.39 3.61 17.52
C GLY A 99 1.00 2.12 17.57
N GLY A 100 1.46 1.37 18.53
CA GLY A 100 1.04 -0.01 18.74
C GLY A 100 -0.46 -0.14 19.05
N GLY A 101 -1.06 -1.31 18.76
CA GLY A 101 -2.45 -1.61 19.11
C GLY A 101 -3.49 -0.74 18.39
N ASN A 102 -3.32 -0.45 17.11
CA ASN A 102 -4.20 0.44 16.33
C ASN A 102 -4.91 -0.24 15.16
N GLY A 103 -4.85 -1.56 15.06
CA GLY A 103 -5.55 -2.34 14.03
C GLY A 103 -4.84 -2.44 12.68
N LYS A 104 -3.66 -1.81 12.46
CA LYS A 104 -2.90 -1.92 11.20
C LYS A 104 -2.67 -3.36 10.77
N SER A 105 -2.05 -4.14 11.65
CA SER A 105 -1.69 -5.54 11.37
C SER A 105 -2.92 -6.40 11.12
N VAL A 106 -4.03 -6.14 11.81
CA VAL A 106 -5.29 -6.86 11.60
C VAL A 106 -5.82 -6.63 10.18
N ILE A 107 -5.96 -5.37 9.76
CA ILE A 107 -6.46 -5.03 8.41
C ILE A 107 -5.54 -5.59 7.32
N HIS A 108 -4.23 -5.44 7.47
CA HIS A 108 -3.27 -5.94 6.47
C HIS A 108 -3.21 -7.46 6.42
N ASN A 109 -3.30 -8.13 7.57
CA ASN A 109 -3.36 -9.60 7.62
C ASN A 109 -4.63 -10.11 6.96
N LEU A 110 -5.78 -9.51 7.26
CA LEU A 110 -7.04 -9.87 6.64
C LEU A 110 -7.00 -9.67 5.11
N ASN A 111 -6.44 -8.54 4.63
CA ASN A 111 -6.28 -8.30 3.21
C ASN A 111 -5.33 -9.32 2.55
N LYS A 112 -4.21 -9.66 3.20
CA LYS A 112 -3.29 -10.74 2.73
C LYS A 112 -4.02 -12.08 2.61
N LYS A 113 -4.73 -12.48 3.66
CA LYS A 113 -5.47 -13.76 3.69
C LYS A 113 -6.59 -13.80 2.66
N CYS A 114 -7.27 -12.68 2.45
CA CYS A 114 -8.31 -12.56 1.43
C CYS A 114 -7.72 -12.63 0.00
N GLN A 115 -6.60 -11.99 -0.26
CA GLN A 115 -5.97 -12.01 -1.59
C GLN A 115 -5.17 -13.29 -1.88
N GLY A 116 -4.75 -14.02 -0.86
CA GLY A 116 -4.04 -15.29 -1.00
C GLY A 116 -2.82 -15.18 -1.94
N GLY A 117 -2.83 -15.93 -3.04
CA GLY A 117 -1.74 -15.95 -4.02
C GLY A 117 -1.42 -14.60 -4.67
N TYR A 118 -2.31 -13.61 -4.61
CA TYR A 118 -2.08 -12.27 -5.14
C TYR A 118 -1.37 -11.33 -4.15
N ALA A 119 -1.25 -11.71 -2.88
CA ALA A 119 -0.52 -10.93 -1.87
C ALA A 119 0.95 -11.35 -1.79
N TYR A 120 1.81 -10.43 -1.35
CA TYR A 120 3.22 -10.68 -1.14
C TYR A 120 3.76 -9.81 0.02
N VAL A 121 4.56 -10.42 0.88
CA VAL A 121 5.28 -9.69 1.93
C VAL A 121 6.69 -9.43 1.43
N LEU A 122 7.01 -8.15 1.18
CA LEU A 122 8.33 -7.74 0.74
C LEU A 122 9.19 -7.46 1.98
N PRO A 123 10.40 -8.04 2.10
CA PRO A 123 11.30 -7.69 3.18
C PRO A 123 11.60 -6.18 3.19
N SER A 124 11.40 -5.52 4.34
CA SER A 124 11.52 -4.06 4.46
C SER A 124 12.91 -3.53 4.11
N VAL A 125 13.95 -4.34 4.32
CA VAL A 125 15.33 -4.01 3.94
C VAL A 125 15.50 -3.70 2.44
N VAL A 126 14.62 -4.23 1.58
CA VAL A 126 14.61 -3.92 0.14
C VAL A 126 14.31 -2.45 -0.10
N LEU A 127 13.41 -1.87 0.69
CA LEU A 127 13.04 -0.45 0.58
C LEU A 127 14.13 0.51 1.07
N SER A 128 15.07 0.02 1.87
CA SER A 128 16.17 0.83 2.43
C SER A 128 17.42 0.83 1.55
N LYS A 129 17.44 0.04 0.47
CA LYS A 129 18.59 -0.09 -0.43
C LYS A 129 18.21 0.27 -1.86
N GLY A 130 19.17 0.79 -2.61
CA GLY A 130 19.04 0.91 -4.06
C GLY A 130 18.96 -0.46 -4.73
N ILE A 131 18.16 -0.58 -5.79
CA ILE A 131 18.06 -1.80 -6.60
C ILE A 131 19.41 -1.95 -7.34
N LYS A 132 20.09 -3.06 -7.08
CA LYS A 132 21.38 -3.37 -7.71
C LYS A 132 21.17 -4.19 -8.99
N ASP A 133 22.13 -4.10 -9.91
CA ASP A 133 22.21 -5.01 -11.04
C ASP A 133 22.44 -6.45 -10.56
N GLY A 134 21.78 -7.39 -11.22
CA GLY A 134 21.90 -8.80 -10.90
C GLY A 134 20.62 -9.45 -10.33
N PRO A 135 20.72 -10.60 -9.66
CA PRO A 135 19.58 -11.25 -9.01
C PRO A 135 19.02 -10.40 -7.88
N ASN A 136 17.68 -10.22 -7.90
CA ASN A 136 16.90 -9.56 -6.84
C ASN A 136 15.67 -10.43 -6.56
N PRO A 137 15.83 -11.61 -5.93
CA PRO A 137 14.75 -12.59 -5.76
C PRO A 137 13.59 -12.05 -4.93
N GLU A 138 13.86 -11.17 -3.96
CA GLU A 138 12.83 -10.53 -3.13
C GLU A 138 11.91 -9.65 -3.98
N ILE A 139 12.47 -8.85 -4.88
CA ILE A 139 11.67 -8.04 -5.83
C ILE A 139 10.98 -8.95 -6.84
N ALA A 140 11.70 -9.96 -7.32
CA ALA A 140 11.21 -10.93 -8.28
C ALA A 140 9.98 -11.71 -7.77
N GLY A 141 9.94 -12.03 -6.48
CA GLY A 141 8.79 -12.67 -5.83
C GLY A 141 7.52 -11.82 -5.86
N GLY A 142 7.66 -10.49 -5.98
CA GLY A 142 6.54 -9.55 -6.13
C GLY A 142 5.97 -9.46 -7.54
N ASN A 143 6.48 -10.24 -8.53
CA ASN A 143 6.01 -10.17 -9.90
C ASN A 143 4.52 -10.49 -10.00
N LYS A 144 3.76 -9.58 -10.63
CA LYS A 144 2.31 -9.68 -10.85
C LYS A 144 1.47 -9.80 -9.58
N LYS A 145 2.09 -9.60 -8.39
CA LYS A 145 1.34 -9.49 -7.15
C LYS A 145 0.57 -8.18 -7.12
N ARG A 146 -0.57 -8.18 -6.43
CA ARG A 146 -1.52 -7.06 -6.43
C ARG A 146 -1.47 -6.26 -5.14
N PHE A 147 -1.22 -6.93 -4.03
CA PHE A 147 -1.00 -6.32 -2.73
C PHE A 147 0.38 -6.69 -2.22
N ILE A 148 1.27 -5.72 -2.15
CA ILE A 148 2.59 -5.89 -1.55
C ILE A 148 2.64 -5.08 -0.27
N CYS A 149 2.94 -5.74 0.85
CA CYS A 149 3.13 -5.07 2.12
C CYS A 149 4.54 -5.32 2.66
N CYS A 150 5.08 -4.30 3.31
CA CYS A 150 6.29 -4.38 4.12
C CYS A 150 5.89 -4.15 5.58
N GLU A 151 6.49 -4.90 6.48
CA GLU A 151 6.27 -4.73 7.92
C GLU A 151 7.53 -4.13 8.54
N GLU A 152 7.32 -3.17 9.42
CA GLU A 152 8.31 -2.47 10.25
C GLU A 152 9.70 -2.29 9.61
N PRO A 153 9.95 -1.18 8.93
CA PRO A 153 11.28 -0.88 8.44
C PRO A 153 12.23 -0.71 9.62
N GLU A 154 13.48 -1.09 9.45
CA GLU A 154 14.50 -0.76 10.44
C GLU A 154 14.62 0.76 10.56
N GLU A 155 14.31 1.30 11.74
CA GLU A 155 14.27 2.74 12.03
C GLU A 155 15.54 3.49 11.58
N LYS A 156 16.71 2.84 11.69
CA LYS A 156 18.01 3.43 11.39
C LYS A 156 18.33 3.55 9.90
N LEU A 157 17.69 2.75 9.04
CA LEU A 157 18.12 2.64 7.65
C LEU A 157 17.44 3.65 6.71
N GLY A 158 16.31 4.22 7.08
CA GLY A 158 15.53 5.09 6.19
C GLY A 158 15.10 4.41 4.88
N LEU A 159 14.27 5.05 4.09
CA LEU A 159 13.75 4.52 2.83
C LEU A 159 14.49 5.12 1.63
N CYS A 160 14.90 4.27 0.69
CA CYS A 160 15.56 4.68 -0.55
C CYS A 160 14.54 5.16 -1.59
N ASN A 161 14.52 6.48 -1.87
CA ASN A 161 13.60 7.10 -2.81
C ASN A 161 13.63 6.48 -4.20
N SER A 162 14.82 6.12 -4.71
CA SER A 162 14.93 5.51 -6.03
C SER A 162 14.26 4.13 -6.09
N THR A 163 14.35 3.35 -5.03
CA THR A 163 13.67 2.04 -4.94
C THR A 163 12.16 2.21 -4.90
N ILE A 164 11.66 3.15 -4.08
CA ILE A 164 10.22 3.47 -4.05
C ILE A 164 9.72 3.88 -5.44
N LYS A 165 10.44 4.80 -6.12
CA LYS A 165 10.09 5.24 -7.48
C LYS A 165 10.03 4.09 -8.47
N ASN A 166 11.00 3.19 -8.41
CA ASN A 166 11.06 2.03 -9.30
C ASN A 166 9.90 1.06 -9.03
N LEU A 167 9.62 0.75 -7.76
CA LEU A 167 8.56 -0.18 -7.38
C LEU A 167 7.15 0.38 -7.58
N THR A 168 6.96 1.71 -7.55
CA THR A 168 5.68 2.37 -7.79
C THR A 168 5.52 2.92 -9.20
N GLY A 169 6.59 2.98 -9.99
CA GLY A 169 6.56 3.44 -11.39
C GLY A 169 5.78 2.48 -12.29
N GLY A 170 4.70 2.99 -12.94
CA GLY A 170 3.67 2.14 -13.53
C GLY A 170 3.91 1.61 -14.94
N ARG A 171 4.89 2.10 -15.70
CA ARG A 171 4.98 1.79 -17.14
C ARG A 171 6.24 1.03 -17.56
N GLU A 172 7.34 1.16 -16.86
CA GLU A 172 8.62 0.62 -17.33
C GLU A 172 9.03 -0.68 -16.60
N GLY A 173 8.25 -1.12 -15.60
CA GLY A 173 8.57 -2.30 -14.79
C GLY A 173 9.92 -2.18 -14.07
N VAL A 174 10.15 -3.08 -13.14
CA VAL A 174 11.46 -3.20 -12.47
C VAL A 174 12.20 -4.38 -13.06
N ARG A 175 13.45 -4.19 -13.46
CA ARG A 175 14.30 -5.32 -13.82
C ARG A 175 14.71 -6.07 -12.57
N ALA A 176 14.20 -7.27 -12.43
CA ALA A 176 14.56 -8.18 -11.35
C ALA A 176 14.57 -9.62 -11.89
N ARG A 177 15.37 -10.48 -11.29
CA ARG A 177 15.39 -11.89 -11.64
C ARG A 177 15.62 -12.76 -10.41
N MET A 178 15.09 -13.96 -10.48
CA MET A 178 15.43 -15.02 -9.51
C MET A 178 16.88 -15.45 -9.66
N CYS A 179 17.45 -16.05 -8.63
CA CYS A 179 18.74 -16.72 -8.73
C CYS A 179 18.67 -17.80 -9.83
N ASN A 180 19.73 -17.91 -10.64
CA ASN A 180 19.84 -18.88 -11.74
C ASN A 180 18.76 -18.75 -12.84
N SER A 181 18.14 -17.60 -12.97
CA SER A 181 17.16 -17.29 -14.01
C SER A 181 17.70 -16.22 -14.96
N ASN A 182 17.26 -16.27 -16.22
CA ASN A 182 17.52 -15.19 -17.18
C ASN A 182 16.79 -13.92 -16.76
N ASN A 183 17.27 -12.75 -17.25
CA ASN A 183 16.63 -11.47 -16.99
C ASN A 183 15.15 -11.53 -17.34
N THR A 184 14.31 -11.21 -16.38
CA THR A 184 12.87 -11.11 -16.57
C THR A 184 12.49 -9.67 -16.29
N GLU A 185 11.76 -9.05 -17.21
CA GLU A 185 11.13 -7.75 -16.95
C GLU A 185 9.85 -7.99 -16.16
N TYR A 186 9.72 -7.28 -15.05
CA TYR A 186 8.51 -7.33 -14.23
C TYR A 186 7.64 -6.13 -14.55
N VAL A 187 6.39 -6.42 -14.85
CA VAL A 187 5.36 -5.40 -14.83
C VAL A 187 4.87 -5.28 -13.40
N ASN A 188 4.97 -4.09 -12.87
CA ASN A 188 4.56 -3.81 -11.50
C ASN A 188 3.04 -3.68 -11.43
N HIS A 189 2.35 -4.73 -10.95
CA HIS A 189 0.88 -4.76 -10.82
C HIS A 189 0.41 -4.47 -9.40
N CYS A 190 1.28 -3.99 -8.52
CA CYS A 190 1.00 -3.92 -7.10
C CYS A 190 0.52 -2.56 -6.60
N SER A 191 -0.19 -2.63 -5.49
CA SER A 191 -0.29 -1.53 -4.51
C SER A 191 0.71 -1.80 -3.40
N LEU A 192 1.62 -0.86 -3.14
CA LEU A 192 2.72 -1.01 -2.21
C LEU A 192 2.43 -0.30 -0.89
N PHE A 193 2.39 -1.07 0.20
CA PHE A 193 2.11 -0.60 1.55
C PHE A 193 3.27 -0.86 2.48
N ILE A 194 3.47 0.02 3.44
CA ILE A 194 4.37 -0.20 4.57
C ILE A 194 3.65 0.07 5.88
N ASN A 195 3.76 -0.87 6.82
CA ASN A 195 3.31 -0.71 8.20
C ASN A 195 4.47 -0.19 9.05
N CYS A 196 4.25 0.90 9.75
CA CYS A 196 5.25 1.43 10.68
C CYS A 196 4.59 2.06 11.92
N ASN A 197 5.26 1.92 13.06
CA ASN A 197 4.91 2.65 14.26
C ASN A 197 5.51 4.06 14.20
N GLU A 198 6.78 4.15 13.85
CA GLU A 198 7.44 5.41 13.54
C GLU A 198 7.69 5.52 12.03
N LYS A 199 7.48 6.72 11.51
CA LYS A 199 7.67 6.96 10.08
C LYS A 199 9.16 6.94 9.75
N PRO A 200 9.60 6.08 8.82
CA PRO A 200 11.00 6.02 8.42
C PRO A 200 11.40 7.30 7.68
N LYS A 201 12.62 7.77 7.85
CA LYS A 201 13.16 8.90 7.08
C LYS A 201 13.32 8.51 5.61
N LEU A 202 13.10 9.45 4.71
CA LEU A 202 13.40 9.29 3.29
C LEU A 202 14.86 9.66 3.02
N GLN A 203 15.57 8.82 2.27
CA GLN A 203 16.97 9.08 1.90
C GLN A 203 17.04 9.95 0.65
N GLY A 204 17.90 10.98 0.71
CA GLY A 204 18.16 11.87 -0.41
C GLY A 204 17.21 13.07 -0.49
N THR A 205 17.30 13.82 -1.58
CA THR A 205 16.48 15.02 -1.80
C THR A 205 15.06 14.64 -2.19
N ILE A 206 14.09 15.25 -1.53
CA ILE A 206 12.68 15.09 -1.84
C ILE A 206 12.33 15.86 -3.11
N THR A 207 11.68 15.20 -4.05
CA THR A 207 11.25 15.78 -5.32
C THR A 207 9.73 15.79 -5.45
N ASN A 208 9.19 16.57 -6.38
CA ASN A 208 7.76 16.54 -6.70
C ASN A 208 7.29 15.13 -7.13
N ALA A 209 8.19 14.33 -7.70
CA ALA A 209 7.88 12.95 -8.07
C ALA A 209 7.72 12.04 -6.85
N ASP A 210 8.41 12.33 -5.74
CA ASP A 210 8.24 11.63 -4.46
C ASP A 210 6.93 12.07 -3.81
N ALA A 211 6.68 13.37 -3.78
CA ALA A 211 5.49 13.96 -3.17
C ALA A 211 4.18 13.40 -3.78
N ARG A 212 4.13 13.20 -5.10
CA ARG A 212 2.93 12.66 -5.74
C ARG A 212 2.71 11.16 -5.45
N ARG A 213 3.75 10.41 -5.04
CA ARG A 213 3.66 8.96 -4.81
C ARG A 213 3.36 8.59 -3.39
N ILE A 214 3.84 9.35 -2.45
CA ILE A 214 3.75 9.02 -1.02
C ILE A 214 2.39 9.44 -0.47
N LEU A 215 1.80 8.55 0.33
CA LEU A 215 0.62 8.83 1.15
C LEU A 215 0.90 8.40 2.59
N ASP A 216 0.85 9.35 3.52
CA ASP A 216 0.95 9.08 4.96
C ASP A 216 -0.45 8.96 5.56
N ILE A 217 -0.90 7.73 5.79
CA ILE A 217 -2.22 7.43 6.31
C ILE A 217 -2.13 7.08 7.78
N PRO A 218 -2.77 7.87 8.67
CA PRO A 218 -2.77 7.62 10.09
C PRO A 218 -3.76 6.52 10.48
N PHE A 219 -3.33 5.64 11.37
CA PHE A 219 -4.19 4.77 12.15
C PHE A 219 -4.38 5.40 13.53
N ARG A 220 -5.50 6.11 13.69
CA ARG A 220 -5.74 7.00 14.85
C ARG A 220 -6.24 6.28 16.06
N SER A 221 -6.91 5.14 15.87
CA SER A 221 -7.52 4.39 16.94
C SER A 221 -6.50 3.66 17.81
N THR A 222 -6.86 3.42 19.04
CA THR A 222 -6.11 2.59 19.97
C THR A 222 -7.03 1.49 20.49
N PHE A 223 -6.54 0.26 20.50
CA PHE A 223 -7.24 -0.89 21.07
C PHE A 223 -6.54 -1.32 22.36
N THR A 224 -7.28 -1.41 23.46
CA THR A 224 -6.74 -1.68 24.79
C THR A 224 -7.49 -2.81 25.48
N ASP A 225 -6.78 -3.64 26.24
CA ASP A 225 -7.37 -4.64 27.13
C ASP A 225 -7.93 -4.02 28.40
N ASN A 226 -7.45 -2.82 28.78
CA ASN A 226 -7.91 -2.13 29.97
C ASN A 226 -9.23 -1.39 29.70
N ILE A 227 -10.33 -1.92 30.26
CA ILE A 227 -11.67 -1.36 30.06
C ILE A 227 -11.81 0.08 30.61
N ASP A 228 -11.04 0.44 31.62
CA ASP A 228 -11.10 1.77 32.25
C ASP A 228 -10.52 2.87 31.34
N LEU A 229 -9.74 2.47 30.30
CA LEU A 229 -9.16 3.39 29.33
C LEU A 229 -10.01 3.54 28.07
N VAL A 230 -11.10 2.78 27.93
CA VAL A 230 -11.98 2.87 26.76
C VAL A 230 -12.67 4.24 26.73
N ASP A 231 -12.47 4.96 25.61
CA ASP A 231 -13.02 6.29 25.39
C ASP A 231 -13.28 6.49 23.90
N HIS A 232 -14.51 6.32 23.49
CA HIS A 232 -14.89 6.37 22.07
C HIS A 232 -14.72 7.76 21.44
N GLU A 233 -14.79 8.83 22.25
CA GLU A 233 -14.55 10.19 21.77
C GLU A 233 -13.08 10.42 21.41
N LYS A 234 -12.17 9.67 22.06
CA LYS A 234 -10.73 9.66 21.76
C LYS A 234 -10.29 8.51 20.87
N TYR A 235 -11.24 7.78 20.29
CA TYR A 235 -10.98 6.61 19.44
C TYR A 235 -10.22 5.48 20.17
N ILE A 236 -10.48 5.32 21.47
CA ILE A 236 -9.93 4.22 22.28
C ILE A 236 -11.02 3.17 22.46
N PHE A 237 -10.79 1.98 21.90
CA PHE A 237 -11.72 0.87 21.87
C PHE A 237 -11.19 -0.31 22.68
N LYS A 238 -12.09 -1.19 23.12
CA LYS A 238 -11.70 -2.46 23.70
C LYS A 238 -11.02 -3.33 22.61
N ALA A 239 -9.90 -3.93 22.99
CA ALA A 239 -9.22 -4.91 22.12
C ALA A 239 -10.04 -6.20 22.04
N GLU A 240 -10.18 -6.72 20.83
CA GLU A 240 -10.82 -7.99 20.56
C GLU A 240 -9.74 -8.97 20.06
N LYS A 241 -9.22 -9.79 20.97
CA LYS A 241 -8.08 -10.69 20.73
C LYS A 241 -8.37 -11.75 19.65
N ILE A 242 -9.63 -12.06 19.39
CA ILE A 242 -10.03 -12.99 18.36
C ILE A 242 -9.44 -12.64 16.97
N TYR A 243 -9.25 -11.35 16.67
CA TYR A 243 -8.60 -10.92 15.43
C TYR A 243 -7.10 -11.23 15.34
N ILE A 244 -6.48 -11.61 16.46
CA ILE A 244 -5.04 -11.87 16.54
C ILE A 244 -4.79 -13.34 16.85
N ASP A 245 -5.54 -13.91 17.79
CA ASP A 245 -5.27 -15.21 18.38
C ASP A 245 -6.01 -16.36 17.67
N ASP A 246 -7.05 -16.05 16.86
CA ASP A 246 -7.85 -17.05 16.15
C ASP A 246 -7.69 -16.94 14.64
N GLU A 247 -6.83 -17.81 14.09
CA GLU A 247 -6.57 -17.89 12.64
C GLU A 247 -7.82 -18.32 11.87
N ASP A 248 -8.63 -19.24 12.40
CA ASP A 248 -9.84 -19.74 11.74
C ASP A 248 -10.90 -18.66 11.64
N PHE A 249 -11.00 -17.82 12.67
CA PHE A 249 -11.86 -16.64 12.63
C PHE A 249 -11.42 -15.67 11.51
N ILE A 250 -10.14 -15.34 11.40
CA ILE A 250 -9.63 -14.49 10.32
C ILE A 250 -9.88 -15.13 8.95
N MET A 251 -9.70 -16.45 8.84
CA MET A 251 -9.94 -17.17 7.59
C MET A 251 -11.43 -17.16 7.20
N SER A 252 -12.35 -17.21 8.16
CA SER A 252 -13.79 -17.11 7.91
C SER A 252 -14.19 -15.72 7.37
N LEU A 253 -13.48 -14.69 7.75
CA LEU A 253 -13.77 -13.30 7.33
C LEU A 253 -13.30 -12.95 5.91
N ARG A 254 -12.61 -13.84 5.17
CA ARG A 254 -12.07 -13.54 3.82
C ARG A 254 -13.17 -13.17 2.82
N ILE A 255 -14.23 -13.96 2.71
CA ILE A 255 -15.35 -13.68 1.80
C ILE A 255 -16.16 -12.45 2.27
N PRO A 256 -16.57 -12.33 3.54
CA PRO A 256 -17.18 -11.11 4.06
C PRO A 256 -16.38 -9.84 3.77
N TYR A 257 -15.06 -9.89 3.97
CA TYR A 257 -14.17 -8.77 3.68
C TYR A 257 -14.16 -8.39 2.19
N PHE A 258 -14.01 -9.38 1.30
CA PHE A 258 -14.08 -9.14 -0.14
C PHE A 258 -15.42 -8.51 -0.54
N LYS A 259 -16.54 -9.07 -0.07
CA LYS A 259 -17.88 -8.55 -0.33
C LYS A 259 -18.11 -7.15 0.24
N TYR A 260 -17.61 -6.90 1.44
CA TYR A 260 -17.65 -5.56 2.04
C TYR A 260 -16.94 -4.52 1.13
N LEU A 261 -15.74 -4.84 0.65
CA LEU A 261 -15.00 -3.97 -0.25
C LEU A 261 -15.71 -3.78 -1.60
N VAL A 262 -16.22 -4.86 -2.19
CA VAL A 262 -16.98 -4.80 -3.44
C VAL A 262 -18.22 -3.93 -3.29
N LYS A 263 -19.00 -4.15 -2.22
CA LYS A 263 -20.25 -3.42 -1.98
C LYS A 263 -20.04 -1.92 -1.80
N ASN A 264 -18.99 -1.53 -1.04
CA ASN A 264 -18.82 -0.14 -0.62
C ASN A 264 -17.90 0.68 -1.53
N TYR A 265 -16.94 0.04 -2.22
CA TYR A 265 -15.85 0.76 -2.89
C TYR A 265 -15.65 0.41 -4.36
N LEU A 266 -16.15 -0.72 -4.84
CA LEU A 266 -15.88 -1.17 -6.21
C LEU A 266 -16.41 -0.17 -7.25
N ASP A 267 -17.61 0.38 -7.07
CA ASP A 267 -18.18 1.36 -7.98
C ASP A 267 -17.38 2.66 -8.01
N VAL A 268 -16.90 3.09 -6.86
CA VAL A 268 -16.06 4.28 -6.75
C VAL A 268 -14.76 4.09 -7.55
N VAL A 269 -14.09 2.94 -7.40
CA VAL A 269 -12.79 2.71 -8.06
C VAL A 269 -12.91 2.30 -9.53
N ASN A 270 -14.08 1.83 -9.98
CA ASN A 270 -14.39 1.52 -11.38
C ASN A 270 -14.96 2.71 -12.15
N GLY A 271 -15.41 3.77 -11.45
CA GLY A 271 -16.00 4.95 -12.10
C GLY A 271 -15.06 5.57 -13.12
N GLU A 272 -15.62 6.08 -14.21
CA GLU A 272 -14.87 6.84 -15.20
C GLU A 272 -14.20 8.04 -14.51
N GLY A 273 -12.87 8.12 -14.63
CA GLY A 273 -12.10 9.22 -14.05
C GLY A 273 -11.72 9.05 -12.57
N PHE A 274 -11.91 7.88 -11.97
CA PHE A 274 -11.38 7.68 -10.61
C PHE A 274 -9.88 7.89 -10.58
N ASP A 275 -9.48 8.95 -9.91
CA ASP A 275 -8.10 9.27 -9.60
C ASP A 275 -7.91 9.30 -8.08
N VAL A 276 -7.03 8.44 -7.58
CA VAL A 276 -6.69 8.40 -6.16
C VAL A 276 -6.24 9.78 -5.66
N ALA A 277 -5.55 10.56 -6.50
CA ALA A 277 -5.07 11.88 -6.12
C ALA A 277 -6.22 12.85 -5.77
N GLN A 278 -7.37 12.73 -6.45
CA GLN A 278 -8.56 13.53 -6.18
C GLN A 278 -9.34 13.05 -4.97
N ALA A 279 -9.26 11.74 -4.66
CA ALA A 279 -9.95 11.14 -3.53
C ALA A 279 -9.22 11.35 -2.18
N ILE A 280 -8.00 11.92 -2.18
CA ILE A 280 -7.22 12.11 -0.95
C ILE A 280 -7.83 13.26 -0.13
N PRO A 281 -8.29 13.02 1.13
CA PRO A 281 -8.76 14.07 2.02
C PRO A 281 -7.68 15.11 2.33
N ASP A 282 -8.08 16.33 2.64
CA ASP A 282 -7.14 17.41 2.97
C ASP A 282 -6.34 17.11 4.25
N SER A 283 -6.91 16.37 5.20
CA SER A 283 -6.20 15.89 6.39
C SER A 283 -4.98 15.04 6.02
N ILE A 284 -5.16 14.12 5.06
CA ILE A 284 -4.09 13.24 4.55
C ILE A 284 -3.09 14.02 3.70
N LYS A 285 -3.54 14.96 2.85
CA LYS A 285 -2.65 15.83 2.07
C LYS A 285 -1.73 16.63 2.98
N LYS A 286 -2.29 17.31 3.99
CA LYS A 286 -1.53 18.10 4.98
C LYS A 286 -0.53 17.23 5.73
N ARG A 287 -0.98 16.07 6.21
CA ARG A 287 -0.14 15.13 6.94
C ARG A 287 1.02 14.60 6.08
N THR A 288 0.74 14.24 4.83
CA THR A 288 1.76 13.77 3.88
C THR A 288 2.76 14.88 3.57
N LEU A 289 2.29 16.11 3.35
CA LEU A 289 3.16 17.25 3.11
C LEU A 289 4.07 17.52 4.31
N GLN A 290 3.53 17.50 5.53
CA GLN A 290 4.32 17.65 6.75
C GLN A 290 5.42 16.59 6.87
N TYR A 291 5.07 15.31 6.64
CA TYR A 291 6.05 14.22 6.66
C TYR A 291 7.18 14.44 5.63
N LEU A 292 6.85 14.87 4.42
CA LEU A 292 7.85 15.13 3.38
C LEU A 292 8.74 16.33 3.75
N THR A 293 8.16 17.36 4.33
CA THR A 293 8.91 18.51 4.86
C THR A 293 9.85 18.08 5.97
N ASP A 294 9.38 17.31 6.93
CA ASP A 294 10.20 16.81 8.05
C ASP A 294 11.36 15.91 7.57
N CYS A 295 11.19 15.23 6.44
CA CYS A 295 12.26 14.44 5.81
C CYS A 295 13.27 15.29 5.01
N ASP A 296 12.93 16.50 4.61
CA ASP A 296 13.81 17.37 3.84
C ASP A 296 14.69 18.22 4.78
N PHE A 297 15.72 17.55 5.31
CA PHE A 297 16.65 18.17 6.25
C PHE A 297 17.31 19.45 5.73
N ILE A 298 17.61 19.53 4.43
CA ILE A 298 18.27 20.70 3.85
C ILE A 298 17.30 21.90 3.84
N THR A 299 16.07 21.68 3.42
CA THR A 299 15.04 22.72 3.42
C THR A 299 14.71 23.17 4.85
N ASN A 300 14.60 22.25 5.80
CA ASN A 300 14.32 22.57 7.20
C ASN A 300 15.45 23.41 7.80
N TRP A 301 16.70 22.95 7.64
CA TRP A 301 17.85 23.73 8.10
C TRP A 301 17.88 25.13 7.47
N PHE A 302 17.59 25.22 6.16
CA PHE A 302 17.58 26.51 5.47
C PHE A 302 16.49 27.43 6.05
N MET A 303 15.29 26.92 6.30
CA MET A 303 14.18 27.70 6.86
C MET A 303 14.40 28.10 8.34
N GLU A 304 15.13 27.29 9.10
CA GLU A 304 15.50 27.60 10.48
C GLU A 304 16.66 28.63 10.56
N THR A 305 17.53 28.63 9.56
CA THR A 305 18.75 29.44 9.57
C THR A 305 18.54 30.79 8.91
N TYR A 306 17.62 30.88 7.96
CA TYR A 306 17.42 32.09 7.15
C TYR A 306 15.95 32.54 7.18
N GLU A 307 15.75 33.83 7.42
CA GLU A 307 14.44 34.47 7.31
C GLU A 307 14.20 34.96 5.88
N LYS A 308 12.98 34.87 5.41
CA LYS A 308 12.58 35.42 4.12
C LYS A 308 12.50 36.94 4.22
N THR A 309 13.29 37.66 3.42
CA THR A 309 13.18 39.12 3.38
C THR A 309 11.86 39.57 2.78
N GLU A 310 11.25 40.63 3.31
CA GLU A 310 9.96 41.16 2.85
C GLU A 310 9.99 41.60 1.38
N ASP A 311 11.14 42.06 0.88
CA ASP A 311 11.35 42.51 -0.50
C ASP A 311 11.69 41.35 -1.48
N GLY A 312 11.87 40.13 -0.98
CA GLY A 312 12.21 38.95 -1.80
C GLY A 312 13.61 39.02 -2.47
N LYS A 313 14.48 39.98 -2.10
CA LYS A 313 15.81 40.19 -2.70
C LYS A 313 16.97 39.65 -1.88
N GLY A 314 16.69 39.03 -0.75
CA GLY A 314 17.72 38.39 0.08
C GLY A 314 18.45 37.29 -0.70
N LEU A 315 19.78 37.29 -0.70
CA LEU A 315 20.64 36.32 -1.35
C LEU A 315 21.46 35.57 -0.30
N VAL A 316 21.36 34.22 -0.32
CA VAL A 316 22.24 33.34 0.45
C VAL A 316 23.36 32.84 -0.47
N GLN A 317 24.61 32.92 -0.03
CA GLN A 317 25.72 32.44 -0.85
C GLN A 317 25.75 30.89 -0.81
N LEU A 318 25.83 30.28 -1.99
CA LEU A 318 25.88 28.82 -2.12
C LEU A 318 27.03 28.18 -1.30
N LYS A 319 28.16 28.87 -1.15
CA LYS A 319 29.30 28.41 -0.35
C LYS A 319 28.93 28.17 1.12
N ASP A 320 28.03 29.00 1.69
CA ASP A 320 27.62 28.87 3.08
C ASP A 320 26.71 27.64 3.27
N VAL A 321 25.87 27.33 2.28
CA VAL A 321 25.06 26.10 2.22
C VAL A 321 25.96 24.87 2.05
N TYR A 322 26.99 24.94 1.23
CA TYR A 322 27.96 23.85 1.02
C TYR A 322 28.86 23.59 2.22
N ALA A 323 29.30 24.64 2.92
CA ALA A 323 30.13 24.50 4.12
C ALA A 323 29.41 23.71 5.22
N PHE A 324 28.10 23.90 5.36
CA PHE A 324 27.28 23.14 6.30
C PHE A 324 27.14 21.66 5.90
N LYS A 325 27.01 21.37 4.61
CA LYS A 325 26.95 20.00 4.10
C LYS A 325 28.22 19.19 4.41
N CYS A 326 29.37 19.83 4.40
CA CYS A 326 30.67 19.20 4.73
C CYS A 326 30.89 18.98 6.23
N LEU A 327 30.10 19.60 7.11
CA LEU A 327 30.14 19.40 8.57
C LEU A 327 29.25 18.22 9.04
N LEU A 328 28.41 17.67 8.17
CA LEU A 328 27.44 16.64 8.48
C LEU A 328 27.80 15.27 7.86
N ILE A 329 28.91 15.16 7.14
CA ILE A 329 29.51 13.91 6.64
C ILE A 329 30.68 13.52 7.54
#